data_fa45e7ee935f144f4dbfd8015fba1e39
#
_entry.id   fa45e7ee935f144f4dbfd8015fba1e39
#
_cell.length_a   1.000
_cell.length_b   1.000
_cell.length_c   1.000
_cell.angle_alpha   90.00
_cell.angle_beta   90.00
_cell.angle_gamma   90.00
#
_symmetry.space_group_name_H-M   'P 1'
#
loop_
_entity.id
_entity.type
_entity.pdbx_description
1 polymer ?
#
loop_
_entity_poly.entity_id
_entity_poly.type
_entity_poly.pdbx_seq_one_letter_code
_entity_poly.pdbx_strand_id
1 'polypeptide(L)'
;MAEVILKNIKKIYPHQEPKKKKKGEPEKKTNLQITEEGVLAVDNFNLHIQDKEFIVLVGPSGCGKSTTLRMVAGLEEISGGELYIGGQLMNDVAPKDRDISMVFQNYALYPHMTVRENIAFPLKLRKMDKAEIDQRVEQAAEILDITEYLDRKPKALSGGQRQRVAIGRAIVREPKVLLMDEPLSNLDAKLRNQMRAELIKLRQRINTTFIYVTHDQTEAMTLGDRIVIMKDGVIQQIGTPQEVFNHPANLFVAGFIGMPQMNFYDAELVLEDGQYAVVLDGAKVTLPEEKQAKLKANGAAAGPITLGVRPEHLILSGDEGSMIHGTVDVSEMMGSAVHLHVSACGSDTIMIVPTTELESTSAFTIGSPIAFTFNGVMAHLFARNTQKNLEV
;
A
#
# COMPACT_ATOMS: atom_id res chain seq x y z
N MET A 1 6.70 -6.68 25.42
CA MET A 1 6.77 -6.80 23.96
C MET A 1 5.36 -6.75 23.41
N ALA A 2 5.15 -6.01 22.36
CA ALA A 2 3.82 -5.78 21.79
C ALA A 2 3.72 -6.37 20.36
N GLU A 3 4.12 -7.64 20.22
CA GLU A 3 3.82 -8.39 19.00
C GLU A 3 2.31 -8.51 18.79
N VAL A 4 1.89 -8.50 17.53
CA VAL A 4 0.49 -8.73 17.15
C VAL A 4 0.43 -9.92 16.20
N ILE A 5 -0.37 -10.93 16.56
CA ILE A 5 -0.50 -12.14 15.76
C ILE A 5 -1.96 -12.30 15.34
N LEU A 6 -2.19 -12.33 14.04
CA LEU A 6 -3.47 -12.65 13.42
C LEU A 6 -3.37 -14.04 12.80
N LYS A 7 -4.21 -14.99 13.27
CA LYS A 7 -4.22 -16.39 12.79
C LYS A 7 -5.57 -16.70 12.16
N ASN A 8 -5.57 -16.95 10.85
CA ASN A 8 -6.75 -17.34 10.09
C ASN A 8 -7.95 -16.41 10.30
N ILE A 9 -7.67 -15.09 10.48
CA ILE A 9 -8.72 -14.11 10.74
C ILE A 9 -9.70 -14.07 9.57
N LYS A 10 -10.98 -14.13 9.93
CA LYS A 10 -12.11 -14.09 9.00
C LYS A 10 -13.17 -13.09 9.47
N LYS A 11 -13.72 -12.33 8.53
CA LYS A 11 -14.87 -11.46 8.77
C LYS A 11 -15.95 -11.71 7.74
N ILE A 12 -17.12 -12.09 8.23
CA ILE A 12 -18.35 -12.20 7.44
C ILE A 12 -19.34 -11.17 7.97
N TYR A 13 -19.88 -10.35 7.07
CA TYR A 13 -21.02 -9.50 7.37
C TYR A 13 -22.29 -10.24 6.98
N PRO A 14 -23.23 -10.52 7.92
CA PRO A 14 -24.46 -11.25 7.63
C PRO A 14 -25.26 -10.55 6.52
N HIS A 15 -26.02 -11.33 5.77
CA HIS A 15 -26.94 -10.78 4.77
C HIS A 15 -27.87 -9.78 5.44
N GLN A 16 -27.83 -8.51 5.03
CA GLN A 16 -28.85 -7.57 5.39
C GLN A 16 -30.08 -7.89 4.52
N GLU A 17 -31.25 -8.12 5.15
CA GLU A 17 -32.49 -8.18 4.40
C GLU A 17 -32.62 -6.96 3.49
N PRO A 18 -32.95 -7.10 2.21
CA PRO A 18 -33.00 -6.00 1.28
C PRO A 18 -33.99 -4.94 1.78
N LYS A 19 -33.49 -3.85 2.35
CA LYS A 19 -34.29 -2.65 2.57
C LYS A 19 -34.91 -2.29 1.22
N LYS A 20 -36.25 -2.12 1.15
CA LYS A 20 -36.97 -1.76 -0.07
C LYS A 20 -36.18 -0.68 -0.83
N LYS A 21 -35.57 -1.09 -1.95
CA LYS A 21 -34.76 -0.20 -2.79
C LYS A 21 -35.61 0.97 -3.24
N LYS A 22 -35.15 2.20 -3.06
CA LYS A 22 -35.71 3.35 -3.78
C LYS A 22 -35.38 3.16 -5.26
N LYS A 23 -36.39 3.21 -6.13
CA LYS A 23 -36.23 3.11 -7.59
C LYS A 23 -35.15 4.12 -8.04
N GLY A 24 -34.03 3.63 -8.58
CA GLY A 24 -32.99 4.48 -9.22
C GLY A 24 -31.60 4.48 -8.58
N GLU A 25 -31.35 3.76 -7.48
CA GLU A 25 -29.99 3.64 -6.97
C GLU A 25 -29.22 2.53 -7.72
N PRO A 26 -28.02 2.84 -8.27
CA PRO A 26 -27.19 1.84 -8.95
C PRO A 26 -26.76 0.77 -7.93
N GLU A 27 -26.73 -0.49 -8.37
CA GLU A 27 -26.18 -1.57 -7.57
C GLU A 27 -24.69 -1.29 -7.32
N LYS A 28 -24.31 -1.15 -6.04
CA LYS A 28 -22.89 -1.21 -5.66
C LYS A 28 -22.43 -2.64 -5.93
N LYS A 29 -21.79 -2.86 -7.07
CA LYS A 29 -21.08 -4.12 -7.35
C LYS A 29 -19.96 -4.24 -6.33
N THR A 30 -20.09 -5.14 -5.38
CA THR A 30 -19.00 -5.53 -4.49
C THR A 30 -18.26 -6.68 -5.16
N ASN A 31 -16.93 -6.57 -5.29
CA ASN A 31 -16.09 -7.68 -5.75
C ASN A 31 -15.87 -8.73 -4.65
N LEU A 32 -16.45 -8.52 -3.46
CA LEU A 32 -16.34 -9.45 -2.34
C LEU A 32 -17.18 -10.70 -2.57
N GLN A 33 -16.68 -11.84 -2.12
CA GLN A 33 -17.39 -13.11 -2.20
C GLN A 33 -18.65 -13.06 -1.33
N ILE A 34 -19.78 -13.47 -1.92
CA ILE A 34 -21.04 -13.64 -1.21
C ILE A 34 -21.16 -15.12 -0.90
N THR A 35 -21.20 -15.47 0.38
CA THR A 35 -21.42 -16.82 0.89
C THR A 35 -22.86 -16.99 1.37
N GLU A 36 -23.26 -18.21 1.75
CA GLU A 36 -24.57 -18.45 2.37
C GLU A 36 -24.74 -17.70 3.70
N GLU A 37 -23.63 -17.46 4.43
CA GLU A 37 -23.62 -16.75 5.71
C GLU A 37 -23.61 -15.22 5.57
N GLY A 38 -23.19 -14.68 4.40
CA GLY A 38 -23.08 -13.23 4.18
C GLY A 38 -21.96 -12.84 3.24
N VAL A 39 -21.57 -11.57 3.34
CA VAL A 39 -20.47 -10.99 2.55
C VAL A 39 -19.15 -11.25 3.26
N LEU A 40 -18.25 -12.01 2.63
CA LEU A 40 -16.92 -12.30 3.12
C LEU A 40 -16.00 -11.09 2.88
N ALA A 41 -15.73 -10.33 3.92
CA ALA A 41 -14.93 -9.08 3.84
C ALA A 41 -13.45 -9.30 4.08
N VAL A 42 -13.09 -10.31 4.88
CA VAL A 42 -11.70 -10.73 5.14
C VAL A 42 -11.69 -12.24 5.26
N ASP A 43 -10.77 -12.91 4.57
CA ASP A 43 -10.64 -14.36 4.58
C ASP A 43 -9.19 -14.79 4.79
N ASN A 44 -9.02 -15.78 5.67
CA ASN A 44 -7.74 -16.44 5.96
C ASN A 44 -6.57 -15.46 6.13
N PHE A 45 -6.81 -14.35 6.86
CA PHE A 45 -5.79 -13.33 7.06
C PHE A 45 -4.81 -13.77 8.14
N ASN A 46 -3.57 -14.03 7.73
CA ASN A 46 -2.48 -14.49 8.59
C ASN A 46 -1.35 -13.47 8.57
N LEU A 47 -1.01 -12.91 9.72
CA LEU A 47 0.07 -11.93 9.86
C LEU A 47 0.66 -11.99 11.26
N HIS A 48 1.99 -12.04 11.33
CA HIS A 48 2.76 -11.85 12.55
C HIS A 48 3.51 -10.53 12.47
N ILE A 49 3.18 -9.58 13.34
CA ILE A 49 3.80 -8.25 13.46
C ILE A 49 4.72 -8.27 14.65
N GLN A 50 5.98 -7.94 14.45
CA GLN A 50 6.99 -7.90 15.49
C GLN A 50 6.80 -6.68 16.42
N ASP A 51 7.37 -6.75 17.62
CA ASP A 51 7.41 -5.60 18.52
C ASP A 51 8.10 -4.39 17.86
N LYS A 52 7.44 -3.22 17.91
CA LYS A 52 7.90 -1.94 17.30
C LYS A 52 7.97 -1.92 15.77
N GLU A 53 7.43 -2.91 15.12
CA GLU A 53 7.35 -2.94 13.66
C GLU A 53 6.28 -1.96 13.14
N PHE A 54 6.54 -1.35 11.99
CA PHE A 54 5.61 -0.52 11.26
C PHE A 54 5.04 -1.30 10.07
N ILE A 55 3.83 -1.83 10.22
CA ILE A 55 3.13 -2.56 9.16
C ILE A 55 2.17 -1.62 8.43
N VAL A 56 2.18 -1.69 7.10
CA VAL A 56 1.23 -0.97 6.25
C VAL A 56 0.32 -1.95 5.51
N LEU A 57 -0.99 -1.83 5.71
CA LEU A 57 -2.00 -2.51 4.92
C LEU A 57 -2.38 -1.62 3.73
N VAL A 58 -2.18 -2.10 2.51
CA VAL A 58 -2.46 -1.34 1.29
C VAL A 58 -3.28 -2.18 0.30
N GLY A 59 -4.06 -1.53 -0.56
CA GLY A 59 -4.90 -2.20 -1.57
C GLY A 59 -6.05 -1.33 -2.03
N PRO A 60 -6.83 -1.77 -3.02
CA PRO A 60 -7.99 -1.05 -3.54
C PRO A 60 -9.04 -0.74 -2.45
N SER A 61 -9.92 0.21 -2.74
CA SER A 61 -11.05 0.50 -1.86
C SER A 61 -11.95 -0.72 -1.70
N GLY A 62 -12.34 -1.02 -0.46
CA GLY A 62 -13.23 -2.14 -0.16
C GLY A 62 -12.55 -3.51 -0.04
N CYS A 63 -11.21 -3.63 -0.12
CA CYS A 63 -10.50 -4.91 -0.02
C CYS A 63 -10.32 -5.45 1.42
N GLY A 64 -10.92 -4.83 2.44
CA GLY A 64 -10.89 -5.35 3.82
C GLY A 64 -9.91 -4.69 4.78
N LYS A 65 -9.08 -3.73 4.36
CA LYS A 65 -8.04 -3.07 5.21
C LYS A 65 -8.58 -2.47 6.51
N SER A 66 -9.52 -1.52 6.39
CA SER A 66 -10.12 -0.86 7.57
C SER A 66 -10.93 -1.84 8.41
N THR A 67 -11.54 -2.86 7.80
CA THR A 67 -12.21 -3.95 8.52
C THR A 67 -11.21 -4.72 9.38
N THR A 68 -10.05 -5.10 8.82
CA THR A 68 -8.97 -5.76 9.55
C THR A 68 -8.46 -4.89 10.69
N LEU A 69 -8.21 -3.60 10.42
CA LEU A 69 -7.78 -2.65 11.45
C LEU A 69 -8.81 -2.53 12.60
N ARG A 70 -10.10 -2.46 12.27
CA ARG A 70 -11.19 -2.39 13.26
C ARG A 70 -11.35 -3.67 14.07
N MET A 71 -11.09 -4.85 13.49
CA MET A 71 -11.03 -6.11 14.24
C MET A 71 -9.88 -6.10 15.25
N VAL A 72 -8.69 -5.60 14.88
CA VAL A 72 -7.58 -5.42 15.83
C VAL A 72 -7.95 -4.43 16.93
N ALA A 73 -8.67 -3.36 16.59
CA ALA A 73 -9.16 -2.38 17.56
C ALA A 73 -10.29 -2.91 18.49
N GLY A 74 -10.93 -4.03 18.13
CA GLY A 74 -12.12 -4.54 18.81
C GLY A 74 -13.39 -3.75 18.51
N LEU A 75 -13.37 -2.93 17.46
CA LEU A 75 -14.53 -2.17 16.97
C LEU A 75 -15.40 -2.98 16.00
N GLU A 76 -14.86 -4.10 15.51
CA GLU A 76 -15.54 -5.11 14.71
C GLU A 76 -15.28 -6.48 15.32
N GLU A 77 -16.30 -7.32 15.38
CA GLU A 77 -16.18 -8.70 15.84
C GLU A 77 -15.45 -9.55 14.79
N ILE A 78 -14.61 -10.45 15.26
CA ILE A 78 -13.94 -11.46 14.45
C ILE A 78 -14.91 -12.63 14.25
N SER A 79 -15.23 -12.96 12.98
CA SER A 79 -16.15 -14.07 12.67
C SER A 79 -15.45 -15.44 12.78
N GLY A 80 -14.11 -15.48 12.65
CA GLY A 80 -13.30 -16.68 12.79
C GLY A 80 -11.83 -16.36 12.91
N GLY A 81 -11.05 -17.29 13.45
CA GLY A 81 -9.62 -17.10 13.71
C GLY A 81 -9.33 -16.47 15.08
N GLU A 82 -8.07 -16.17 15.34
CA GLU A 82 -7.58 -15.73 16.65
C GLU A 82 -6.67 -14.50 16.49
N LEU A 83 -6.89 -13.49 17.34
CA LEU A 83 -6.07 -12.29 17.45
C LEU A 83 -5.35 -12.29 18.80
N TYR A 84 -4.03 -12.14 18.77
CA TYR A 84 -3.20 -11.99 19.97
C TYR A 84 -2.47 -10.64 19.94
N ILE A 85 -2.39 -9.97 21.10
CA ILE A 85 -1.56 -8.79 21.34
C ILE A 85 -0.72 -9.06 22.59
N GLY A 86 0.61 -9.05 22.45
CA GLY A 86 1.51 -9.33 23.55
C GLY A 86 1.30 -10.71 24.19
N GLY A 87 0.94 -11.72 23.38
CA GLY A 87 0.68 -13.09 23.82
C GLY A 87 -0.71 -13.33 24.42
N GLN A 88 -1.55 -12.30 24.56
CA GLN A 88 -2.91 -12.41 25.11
C GLN A 88 -3.95 -12.50 23.97
N LEU A 89 -4.88 -13.47 24.05
CA LEU A 89 -6.00 -13.59 23.12
C LEU A 89 -6.97 -12.40 23.30
N MET A 90 -7.30 -11.72 22.18
CA MET A 90 -8.06 -10.48 22.19
C MET A 90 -9.49 -10.57 21.65
N ASN A 91 -9.91 -11.74 21.14
CA ASN A 91 -11.20 -11.86 20.46
C ASN A 91 -12.36 -11.26 21.26
N ASP A 92 -12.48 -11.57 22.54
CA ASP A 92 -13.55 -11.14 23.43
C ASP A 92 -13.17 -9.97 24.34
N VAL A 93 -11.96 -9.40 24.18
CA VAL A 93 -11.49 -8.27 24.97
C VAL A 93 -12.06 -6.96 24.43
N ALA A 94 -12.72 -6.17 25.29
CA ALA A 94 -13.29 -4.89 24.90
C ALA A 94 -12.21 -3.90 24.44
N PRO A 95 -12.49 -2.98 23.47
CA PRO A 95 -11.52 -2.03 22.92
C PRO A 95 -10.73 -1.25 23.97
N LYS A 96 -11.39 -0.83 25.04
CA LYS A 96 -10.77 -0.04 26.13
C LYS A 96 -9.67 -0.78 26.90
N ASP A 97 -9.70 -2.11 26.88
CA ASP A 97 -8.84 -3.00 27.66
C ASP A 97 -7.71 -3.64 26.80
N ARG A 98 -7.64 -3.31 25.48
CA ARG A 98 -6.64 -3.87 24.54
C ARG A 98 -5.28 -3.18 24.58
N ASP A 99 -5.09 -2.12 25.35
CA ASP A 99 -3.87 -1.28 25.40
C ASP A 99 -3.42 -0.78 24.02
N ILE A 100 -4.36 -0.37 23.21
CA ILE A 100 -4.19 0.21 21.88
C ILE A 100 -4.68 1.64 21.81
N SER A 101 -4.25 2.40 20.82
CA SER A 101 -4.85 3.67 20.43
C SER A 101 -5.12 3.70 18.93
N MET A 102 -6.13 4.48 18.51
CA MET A 102 -6.50 4.57 17.11
C MET A 102 -6.63 6.03 16.65
N VAL A 103 -6.03 6.33 15.50
CA VAL A 103 -6.21 7.59 14.78
C VAL A 103 -7.16 7.31 13.60
N PHE A 104 -8.28 8.02 13.55
CA PHE A 104 -9.31 7.87 12.53
C PHE A 104 -9.06 8.82 11.35
N GLN A 105 -9.56 8.48 10.17
CA GLN A 105 -9.48 9.26 8.95
C GLN A 105 -9.99 10.70 9.10
N ASN A 106 -11.05 10.91 9.88
CA ASN A 106 -11.64 12.22 10.14
C ASN A 106 -11.09 12.92 11.40
N TYR A 107 -9.95 12.41 11.94
CA TYR A 107 -9.29 12.87 13.15
C TYR A 107 -10.13 12.71 14.45
N ALA A 108 -11.44 12.71 14.36
CA ALA A 108 -12.40 12.56 15.47
C ALA A 108 -12.09 13.44 16.69
N LEU A 109 -11.62 14.69 16.47
CA LEU A 109 -11.35 15.65 17.55
C LEU A 109 -12.66 16.17 18.17
N TYR A 110 -12.64 16.40 19.47
CA TYR A 110 -13.73 17.06 20.19
C TYR A 110 -13.72 18.56 19.89
N PRO A 111 -14.71 19.10 19.13
CA PRO A 111 -14.62 20.46 18.59
C PRO A 111 -14.77 21.57 19.64
N HIS A 112 -15.37 21.25 20.79
CA HIS A 112 -15.58 22.16 21.89
C HIS A 112 -14.40 22.25 22.86
N MET A 113 -13.50 21.27 22.84
CA MET A 113 -12.28 21.17 23.63
C MET A 113 -11.10 21.86 22.96
N THR A 114 -10.18 22.42 23.76
CA THR A 114 -8.87 22.89 23.27
C THR A 114 -7.98 21.72 22.82
N VAL A 115 -6.83 22.02 22.22
CA VAL A 115 -5.80 21.00 21.89
C VAL A 115 -5.35 20.28 23.15
N ARG A 116 -5.00 21.02 24.20
CA ARG A 116 -4.62 20.47 25.51
C ARG A 116 -5.69 19.52 26.05
N GLU A 117 -6.94 19.93 26.02
CA GLU A 117 -8.05 19.11 26.52
C GLU A 117 -8.28 17.86 25.65
N ASN A 118 -8.15 17.95 24.33
CA ASN A 118 -8.24 16.80 23.43
C ASN A 118 -7.16 15.76 23.74
N ILE A 119 -5.90 16.19 23.92
CA ILE A 119 -4.78 15.31 24.24
C ILE A 119 -4.94 14.72 25.65
N ALA A 120 -5.34 15.54 26.64
CA ALA A 120 -5.53 15.11 28.02
C ALA A 120 -6.72 14.15 28.22
N PHE A 121 -7.70 14.14 27.31
CA PHE A 121 -8.98 13.46 27.51
C PHE A 121 -8.85 11.97 27.87
N PRO A 122 -8.05 11.13 27.16
CA PRO A 122 -7.91 9.72 27.50
C PRO A 122 -7.24 9.47 28.85
N LEU A 123 -6.39 10.39 29.34
CA LEU A 123 -5.75 10.30 30.67
C LEU A 123 -6.75 10.67 31.78
N LYS A 124 -7.60 11.68 31.53
CA LYS A 124 -8.70 12.03 32.45
C LYS A 124 -9.68 10.89 32.65
N LEU A 125 -9.99 10.13 31.60
CA LEU A 125 -10.85 8.94 31.69
C LEU A 125 -10.23 7.83 32.55
N ARG A 126 -8.89 7.73 32.58
CA ARG A 126 -8.14 6.82 33.46
C ARG A 126 -8.01 7.36 34.91
N LYS A 127 -8.55 8.55 35.21
CA LYS A 127 -8.49 9.22 36.54
C LYS A 127 -7.05 9.42 37.04
N MET A 128 -6.12 9.71 36.11
CA MET A 128 -4.72 10.02 36.44
C MET A 128 -4.63 11.35 37.18
N ASP A 129 -3.56 11.55 37.95
CA ASP A 129 -3.30 12.81 38.65
C ASP A 129 -3.10 13.97 37.65
N LYS A 130 -3.57 15.17 38.05
CA LYS A 130 -3.53 16.34 37.17
C LYS A 130 -2.10 16.74 36.78
N ALA A 131 -1.16 16.69 37.71
CA ALA A 131 0.25 17.04 37.41
C ALA A 131 0.86 16.08 36.42
N GLU A 132 0.58 14.77 36.50
CA GLU A 132 1.03 13.76 35.53
C GLU A 132 0.37 13.96 34.16
N ILE A 133 -0.92 14.30 34.12
CA ILE A 133 -1.63 14.62 32.86
C ILE A 133 -0.96 15.81 32.18
N ASP A 134 -0.72 16.90 32.91
CA ASP A 134 -0.11 18.11 32.34
C ASP A 134 1.27 17.83 31.80
N GLN A 135 2.10 17.07 32.51
CA GLN A 135 3.43 16.65 32.05
C GLN A 135 3.38 15.82 30.76
N ARG A 136 2.51 14.80 30.69
CA ARG A 136 2.38 13.94 29.50
C ARG A 136 1.83 14.69 28.29
N VAL A 137 0.92 15.64 28.52
CA VAL A 137 0.38 16.51 27.45
C VAL A 137 1.47 17.39 26.87
N GLU A 138 2.31 18.03 27.71
CA GLU A 138 3.44 18.85 27.25
C GLU A 138 4.43 17.99 26.46
N GLN A 139 4.82 16.82 26.94
CA GLN A 139 5.71 15.90 26.23
C GLN A 139 5.14 15.48 24.87
N ALA A 140 3.85 15.13 24.80
CA ALA A 140 3.23 14.78 23.53
C ALA A 140 3.17 15.98 22.57
N ALA A 141 2.95 17.18 23.07
CA ALA A 141 2.93 18.41 22.30
C ALA A 141 4.33 18.78 21.74
N GLU A 142 5.38 18.58 22.54
CA GLU A 142 6.78 18.77 22.10
C GLU A 142 7.19 17.77 21.02
N ILE A 143 6.85 16.47 21.19
CA ILE A 143 7.14 15.43 20.19
C ILE A 143 6.55 15.79 18.83
N LEU A 144 5.36 16.42 18.81
CA LEU A 144 4.58 16.71 17.61
C LEU A 144 4.70 18.16 17.12
N ASP A 145 5.50 18.98 17.81
CA ASP A 145 5.70 20.40 17.47
C ASP A 145 4.36 21.17 17.40
N ILE A 146 3.55 21.05 18.47
CA ILE A 146 2.23 21.70 18.59
C ILE A 146 2.03 22.44 19.92
N THR A 147 3.10 22.70 20.68
CA THR A 147 3.04 23.34 21.99
C THR A 147 2.39 24.74 21.93
N GLU A 148 2.67 25.51 20.89
CA GLU A 148 2.09 26.84 20.67
C GLU A 148 0.56 26.84 20.39
N TYR A 149 -0.01 25.66 20.08
CA TYR A 149 -1.43 25.51 19.74
C TYR A 149 -2.27 24.94 20.89
N LEU A 150 -1.67 24.62 22.06
CA LEU A 150 -2.34 23.90 23.15
C LEU A 150 -3.65 24.54 23.61
N ASP A 151 -3.73 25.87 23.60
CA ASP A 151 -4.92 26.62 24.03
C ASP A 151 -5.93 26.91 22.92
N ARG A 152 -5.62 26.53 21.68
CA ARG A 152 -6.52 26.70 20.53
C ARG A 152 -7.54 25.57 20.44
N LYS A 153 -8.68 25.89 19.80
CA LYS A 153 -9.70 24.87 19.46
C LYS A 153 -9.48 24.33 18.04
N PRO A 154 -9.95 23.10 17.73
CA PRO A 154 -9.75 22.46 16.42
C PRO A 154 -10.15 23.30 15.21
N LYS A 155 -11.18 24.16 15.34
CA LYS A 155 -11.61 25.05 14.25
C LYS A 155 -10.56 26.10 13.83
N ALA A 156 -9.62 26.43 14.72
CA ALA A 156 -8.55 27.40 14.48
C ALA A 156 -7.25 26.75 13.99
N LEU A 157 -7.28 25.47 13.61
CA LEU A 157 -6.12 24.69 13.19
C LEU A 157 -6.21 24.32 11.70
N SER A 158 -5.05 24.23 11.04
CA SER A 158 -4.93 23.64 9.70
C SER A 158 -5.19 22.12 9.72
N GLY A 159 -5.33 21.50 8.54
CA GLY A 159 -5.50 20.05 8.43
C GLY A 159 -4.38 19.25 9.10
N GLY A 160 -3.12 19.60 8.83
CA GLY A 160 -1.97 18.93 9.44
C GLY A 160 -1.86 19.16 10.95
N GLN A 161 -2.20 20.36 11.44
CA GLN A 161 -2.24 20.62 12.87
C GLN A 161 -3.33 19.77 13.57
N ARG A 162 -4.53 19.67 12.98
CA ARG A 162 -5.58 18.77 13.50
C ARG A 162 -5.13 17.32 13.56
N GLN A 163 -4.41 16.87 12.53
CA GLN A 163 -3.86 15.53 12.50
C GLN A 163 -2.84 15.31 13.62
N ARG A 164 -1.87 16.23 13.79
CA ARG A 164 -0.89 16.14 14.88
C ARG A 164 -1.59 16.08 16.26
N VAL A 165 -2.67 16.84 16.46
CA VAL A 165 -3.48 16.77 17.70
C VAL A 165 -4.12 15.38 17.85
N ALA A 166 -4.65 14.79 16.79
CA ALA A 166 -5.23 13.45 16.84
C ALA A 166 -4.17 12.37 17.16
N ILE A 167 -2.98 12.51 16.60
CA ILE A 167 -1.83 11.65 16.95
C ILE A 167 -1.42 11.88 18.39
N GLY A 168 -1.32 13.13 18.88
CA GLY A 168 -0.99 13.48 20.27
C GLY A 168 -1.95 12.83 21.26
N ARG A 169 -3.25 12.90 20.98
CA ARG A 169 -4.28 12.22 21.78
C ARG A 169 -4.09 10.69 21.79
N ALA A 170 -3.58 10.12 20.71
CA ALA A 170 -3.36 8.68 20.62
C ALA A 170 -2.10 8.24 21.37
N ILE A 171 -0.98 8.98 21.25
CA ILE A 171 0.31 8.60 21.82
C ILE A 171 0.46 8.95 23.31
N VAL A 172 -0.31 9.92 23.83
CA VAL A 172 -0.21 10.37 25.23
C VAL A 172 -0.43 9.24 26.24
N ARG A 173 -1.09 8.16 25.82
CA ARG A 173 -1.33 6.95 26.63
C ARG A 173 -0.17 5.96 26.58
N GLU A 174 0.84 6.20 25.76
CA GLU A 174 1.93 5.24 25.49
C GLU A 174 1.39 3.85 25.11
N PRO A 175 0.55 3.76 24.06
CA PRO A 175 -0.09 2.49 23.70
C PRO A 175 0.94 1.49 23.18
N LYS A 176 0.71 0.20 23.44
CA LYS A 176 1.53 -0.87 22.86
C LYS A 176 1.39 -0.95 21.35
N VAL A 177 0.19 -0.71 20.81
CA VAL A 177 -0.10 -0.72 19.39
C VAL A 177 -0.84 0.55 18.99
N LEU A 178 -0.34 1.24 17.97
CA LEU A 178 -0.95 2.43 17.39
C LEU A 178 -1.55 2.09 16.02
N LEU A 179 -2.87 2.21 15.94
CA LEU A 179 -3.65 1.94 14.74
C LEU A 179 -3.94 3.25 14.01
N MET A 180 -3.75 3.30 12.70
CA MET A 180 -4.00 4.49 11.89
C MET A 180 -4.84 4.12 10.65
N ASP A 181 -6.08 4.63 10.58
CA ASP A 181 -7.01 4.38 9.46
C ASP A 181 -6.98 5.57 8.50
N GLU A 182 -6.24 5.48 7.41
CA GLU A 182 -6.05 6.49 6.36
C GLU A 182 -5.80 7.92 6.89
N PRO A 183 -4.85 8.13 7.81
CA PRO A 183 -4.74 9.41 8.53
C PRO A 183 -4.34 10.59 7.65
N LEU A 184 -3.74 10.37 6.47
CA LEU A 184 -3.27 11.42 5.57
C LEU A 184 -4.21 11.70 4.38
N SER A 185 -5.27 10.92 4.21
CA SER A 185 -6.15 10.97 3.02
C SER A 185 -6.85 12.33 2.81
N ASN A 186 -7.13 13.06 3.89
CA ASN A 186 -7.81 14.36 3.86
C ASN A 186 -6.88 15.58 3.72
N LEU A 187 -5.58 15.35 3.43
CA LEU A 187 -4.59 16.40 3.27
C LEU A 187 -4.27 16.63 1.79
N ASP A 188 -3.93 17.87 1.45
CA ASP A 188 -3.36 18.19 0.14
C ASP A 188 -1.98 17.53 -0.05
N ALA A 189 -1.48 17.44 -1.28
CA ALA A 189 -0.25 16.71 -1.63
C ALA A 189 0.99 17.26 -0.89
N LYS A 190 1.12 18.59 -0.76
CA LYS A 190 2.26 19.22 -0.08
C LYS A 190 2.26 18.88 1.41
N LEU A 191 1.11 19.03 2.05
CA LEU A 191 0.95 18.75 3.48
C LEU A 191 1.07 17.25 3.77
N ARG A 192 0.59 16.39 2.87
CA ARG A 192 0.74 14.93 2.97
C ARG A 192 2.21 14.53 2.98
N ASN A 193 3.04 15.10 2.07
CA ASN A 193 4.47 14.85 2.04
C ASN A 193 5.18 15.29 3.34
N GLN A 194 4.81 16.45 3.88
CA GLN A 194 5.35 16.92 5.16
C GLN A 194 4.97 15.99 6.31
N MET A 195 3.70 15.63 6.40
CA MET A 195 3.20 14.77 7.48
C MET A 195 3.76 13.35 7.41
N ARG A 196 4.05 12.82 6.20
CA ARG A 196 4.72 11.54 6.03
C ARG A 196 6.14 11.58 6.63
N ALA A 197 6.91 12.64 6.35
CA ALA A 197 8.22 12.82 6.97
C ALA A 197 8.14 12.93 8.50
N GLU A 198 7.10 13.60 9.03
CA GLU A 198 6.88 13.69 10.48
C GLU A 198 6.52 12.33 11.10
N LEU A 199 5.75 11.50 10.42
CA LEU A 199 5.44 10.13 10.88
C LEU A 199 6.71 9.26 10.96
N ILE A 200 7.65 9.41 10.01
CA ILE A 200 8.94 8.71 10.05
C ILE A 200 9.74 9.14 11.29
N LYS A 201 9.80 10.44 11.58
CA LYS A 201 10.48 10.96 12.78
C LYS A 201 9.78 10.52 14.07
N LEU A 202 8.44 10.56 14.09
CA LEU A 202 7.64 10.12 15.24
C LEU A 202 7.93 8.67 15.59
N ARG A 203 7.95 7.78 14.58
CA ARG A 203 8.27 6.36 14.77
C ARG A 203 9.60 6.16 15.51
N GLN A 204 10.61 6.97 15.23
CA GLN A 204 11.93 6.88 15.89
C GLN A 204 11.90 7.32 17.36
N ARG A 205 10.93 8.16 17.73
CA ARG A 205 10.80 8.73 19.07
C ARG A 205 9.92 7.94 20.03
N ILE A 206 9.02 7.12 19.50
CA ILE A 206 8.07 6.34 20.32
C ILE A 206 8.29 4.84 20.13
N ASN A 207 8.23 4.12 21.25
CA ASN A 207 8.40 2.66 21.31
C ASN A 207 7.04 1.96 21.17
N THR A 208 6.47 1.93 19.96
CA THR A 208 5.12 1.44 19.72
C THR A 208 5.10 0.63 18.42
N THR A 209 4.32 -0.43 18.37
CA THR A 209 4.03 -1.18 17.14
C THR A 209 2.96 -0.42 16.34
N PHE A 210 3.17 -0.25 15.04
CA PHE A 210 2.26 0.48 14.17
C PHE A 210 1.52 -0.45 13.21
N ILE A 211 0.20 -0.23 13.08
CA ILE A 211 -0.59 -0.79 11.97
C ILE A 211 -1.26 0.37 11.25
N TYR A 212 -0.85 0.59 10.03
CA TYR A 212 -1.24 1.73 9.21
C TYR A 212 -2.04 1.27 8.01
N VAL A 213 -3.18 1.87 7.74
CA VAL A 213 -4.01 1.61 6.56
C VAL A 213 -3.91 2.80 5.61
N THR A 214 -3.68 2.53 4.34
CA THR A 214 -3.71 3.53 3.27
C THR A 214 -4.13 2.91 1.94
N HIS A 215 -4.55 3.75 1.01
CA HIS A 215 -4.66 3.41 -0.41
C HIS A 215 -3.54 4.06 -1.24
N ASP A 216 -2.68 4.87 -0.62
CA ASP A 216 -1.54 5.54 -1.27
C ASP A 216 -0.30 4.64 -1.21
N GLN A 217 0.18 4.24 -2.39
CA GLN A 217 1.36 3.39 -2.53
C GLN A 217 2.63 4.08 -2.02
N THR A 218 2.75 5.40 -2.20
CA THR A 218 3.93 6.16 -1.76
C THR A 218 4.02 6.16 -0.24
N GLU A 219 2.89 6.25 0.47
CA GLU A 219 2.84 6.10 1.92
C GLU A 219 3.30 4.71 2.33
N ALA A 220 2.78 3.66 1.67
CA ALA A 220 3.15 2.28 1.97
C ALA A 220 4.64 2.04 1.77
N MET A 221 5.19 2.46 0.63
CA MET A 221 6.61 2.28 0.28
C MET A 221 7.58 3.04 1.19
N THR A 222 7.15 4.15 1.79
CA THR A 222 8.03 5.04 2.57
C THR A 222 7.92 4.87 4.08
N LEU A 223 6.79 4.41 4.59
CA LEU A 223 6.53 4.28 6.03
C LEU A 223 6.74 2.85 6.55
N GLY A 224 6.40 1.83 5.75
CA GLY A 224 6.37 0.44 6.19
C GLY A 224 7.73 -0.22 6.30
N ASP A 225 7.96 -1.00 7.36
CA ASP A 225 9.00 -2.02 7.38
C ASP A 225 8.59 -3.18 6.48
N ARG A 226 7.34 -3.59 6.60
CA ARG A 226 6.67 -4.50 5.65
C ARG A 226 5.33 -3.93 5.22
N ILE A 227 4.97 -4.31 4.00
CA ILE A 227 3.70 -3.95 3.36
C ILE A 227 2.89 -5.23 3.21
N VAL A 228 1.62 -5.16 3.56
CA VAL A 228 0.62 -6.20 3.33
C VAL A 228 -0.30 -5.73 2.22
N ILE A 229 -0.18 -6.33 1.05
CA ILE A 229 -0.99 -5.99 -0.13
C ILE A 229 -2.24 -6.85 -0.12
N MET A 230 -3.41 -6.21 -0.11
CA MET A 230 -4.70 -6.88 -0.03
C MET A 230 -5.53 -6.67 -1.30
N LYS A 231 -6.25 -7.71 -1.70
CA LYS A 231 -7.27 -7.65 -2.76
C LYS A 231 -8.43 -8.57 -2.39
N ASP A 232 -9.66 -8.08 -2.52
CA ASP A 232 -10.90 -8.86 -2.34
C ASP A 232 -10.95 -9.70 -1.05
N GLY A 233 -10.49 -9.10 0.07
CA GLY A 233 -10.50 -9.71 1.40
C GLY A 233 -9.31 -10.60 1.73
N VAL A 234 -8.40 -10.87 0.77
CA VAL A 234 -7.26 -11.77 0.97
C VAL A 234 -5.91 -11.06 0.78
N ILE A 235 -4.90 -11.56 1.48
CA ILE A 235 -3.52 -11.12 1.30
C ILE A 235 -2.98 -11.64 -0.02
N GLN A 236 -2.41 -10.75 -0.83
CA GLN A 236 -1.75 -11.09 -2.09
C GLN A 236 -0.24 -11.28 -1.91
N GLN A 237 0.37 -10.42 -1.09
CA GLN A 237 1.79 -10.50 -0.74
C GLN A 237 2.07 -9.76 0.56
N ILE A 238 3.05 -10.25 1.31
CA ILE A 238 3.67 -9.56 2.45
C ILE A 238 5.16 -9.49 2.16
N GLY A 239 5.77 -8.33 2.31
CA GLY A 239 7.21 -8.17 2.13
C GLY A 239 7.65 -6.75 2.48
N THR A 240 8.97 -6.53 2.50
CA THR A 240 9.53 -5.18 2.57
C THR A 240 9.12 -4.38 1.32
N PRO A 241 9.17 -3.03 1.36
CA PRO A 241 8.91 -2.20 0.17
C PRO A 241 9.70 -2.66 -1.06
N GLN A 242 10.97 -2.99 -0.88
CA GLN A 242 11.86 -3.42 -1.95
C GLN A 242 11.47 -4.79 -2.52
N GLU A 243 11.10 -5.75 -1.66
CA GLU A 243 10.66 -7.08 -2.09
C GLU A 243 9.37 -7.03 -2.90
N VAL A 244 8.36 -6.28 -2.45
CA VAL A 244 7.09 -6.20 -3.17
C VAL A 244 7.21 -5.45 -4.50
N PHE A 245 8.16 -4.51 -4.60
CA PHE A 245 8.45 -3.78 -5.84
C PHE A 245 9.25 -4.62 -6.83
N ASN A 246 10.34 -5.26 -6.38
CA ASN A 246 11.28 -5.99 -7.24
C ASN A 246 10.84 -7.43 -7.52
N HIS A 247 10.07 -8.05 -6.61
CA HIS A 247 9.66 -9.45 -6.70
C HIS A 247 8.15 -9.60 -6.44
N PRO A 248 7.30 -9.00 -7.30
CA PRO A 248 5.85 -9.11 -7.14
C PRO A 248 5.41 -10.58 -7.31
N ALA A 249 4.62 -11.08 -6.36
CA ALA A 249 4.19 -12.48 -6.33
C ALA A 249 3.21 -12.85 -7.46
N ASN A 250 2.49 -11.86 -7.98
CA ASN A 250 1.50 -12.06 -9.04
C ASN A 250 1.27 -10.77 -9.84
N LEU A 251 0.50 -10.91 -10.93
CA LEU A 251 0.19 -9.83 -11.86
C LEU A 251 -0.52 -8.65 -11.17
N PHE A 252 -1.39 -8.94 -10.18
CA PHE A 252 -2.07 -7.89 -9.44
C PHE A 252 -1.09 -7.03 -8.64
N VAL A 253 -0.18 -7.64 -7.87
CA VAL A 253 0.83 -6.93 -7.09
C VAL A 253 1.73 -6.09 -8.01
N ALA A 254 2.17 -6.68 -9.12
CA ALA A 254 3.02 -6.00 -10.10
C ALA A 254 2.36 -4.74 -10.68
N GLY A 255 1.07 -4.82 -11.01
CA GLY A 255 0.31 -3.71 -11.54
C GLY A 255 -0.16 -2.74 -10.47
N PHE A 256 -0.32 -3.19 -9.22
CA PHE A 256 -0.77 -2.33 -8.13
C PHE A 256 0.37 -1.49 -7.57
N ILE A 257 1.60 -2.01 -7.49
CA ILE A 257 2.78 -1.33 -6.93
C ILE A 257 3.61 -0.67 -8.04
N GLY A 258 3.77 0.65 -7.96
CA GLY A 258 4.52 1.49 -8.90
C GLY A 258 3.64 2.55 -9.56
N MET A 259 4.22 3.74 -9.80
CA MET A 259 3.56 4.86 -10.48
C MET A 259 4.56 5.49 -11.48
N PRO A 260 4.26 5.43 -12.78
CA PRO A 260 3.12 4.76 -13.43
C PRO A 260 3.08 3.24 -13.22
N GLN A 261 1.95 2.63 -13.58
CA GLN A 261 1.75 1.19 -13.48
C GLN A 261 2.71 0.43 -14.42
N MET A 262 3.09 -0.81 -14.05
CA MET A 262 3.88 -1.71 -14.86
C MET A 262 3.18 -1.97 -16.22
N ASN A 263 3.94 -1.94 -17.30
CA ASN A 263 3.46 -2.36 -18.61
C ASN A 263 3.35 -3.89 -18.67
N PHE A 264 2.28 -4.39 -19.27
CA PHE A 264 2.06 -5.82 -19.45
C PHE A 264 1.89 -6.14 -20.93
N TYR A 265 2.60 -7.18 -21.38
CA TYR A 265 2.59 -7.63 -22.76
C TYR A 265 2.29 -9.13 -22.85
N ASP A 266 1.61 -9.51 -23.90
CA ASP A 266 1.51 -10.90 -24.34
C ASP A 266 2.82 -11.30 -25.01
N ALA A 267 3.56 -12.20 -24.38
CA ALA A 267 4.89 -12.63 -24.84
C ALA A 267 5.02 -14.16 -24.82
N GLU A 268 6.10 -14.64 -25.36
CA GLU A 268 6.47 -16.06 -25.30
C GLU A 268 7.77 -16.26 -24.54
N LEU A 269 7.76 -17.23 -23.62
CA LEU A 269 8.98 -17.76 -23.00
C LEU A 269 9.50 -18.90 -23.88
N VAL A 270 10.69 -18.76 -24.43
CA VAL A 270 11.33 -19.79 -25.24
C VAL A 270 12.52 -20.39 -24.50
N LEU A 271 12.78 -21.68 -24.76
CA LEU A 271 13.93 -22.40 -24.23
C LEU A 271 14.76 -22.94 -25.41
N GLU A 272 15.90 -22.31 -25.65
CA GLU A 272 16.82 -22.68 -26.73
C GLU A 272 18.21 -22.95 -26.14
N ASP A 273 18.83 -24.04 -26.53
CA ASP A 273 20.15 -24.49 -26.07
C ASP A 273 20.26 -24.49 -24.53
N GLY A 274 19.13 -24.77 -23.82
CA GLY A 274 19.05 -24.79 -22.38
C GLY A 274 19.01 -23.42 -21.72
N GLN A 275 18.81 -22.33 -22.47
CA GLN A 275 18.64 -20.96 -21.99
C GLN A 275 17.24 -20.42 -22.28
N TYR A 276 16.65 -19.77 -21.27
CA TYR A 276 15.39 -19.07 -21.43
C TYR A 276 15.61 -17.68 -22.04
N ALA A 277 14.73 -17.32 -22.96
CA ALA A 277 14.61 -15.98 -23.49
C ALA A 277 13.13 -15.59 -23.60
N VAL A 278 12.86 -14.29 -23.61
CA VAL A 278 11.52 -13.74 -23.87
C VAL A 278 11.46 -13.25 -25.31
N VAL A 279 10.41 -13.63 -26.01
CA VAL A 279 10.12 -13.12 -27.36
C VAL A 279 8.87 -12.25 -27.28
N LEU A 280 8.99 -11.00 -27.73
CA LEU A 280 7.92 -10.01 -27.79
C LEU A 280 7.95 -9.31 -29.14
N ASP A 281 6.90 -9.47 -29.95
CA ASP A 281 6.76 -8.87 -31.30
C ASP A 281 8.00 -9.08 -32.22
N GLY A 282 8.57 -10.28 -32.17
CA GLY A 282 9.79 -10.64 -32.92
C GLY A 282 11.10 -10.23 -32.23
N ALA A 283 11.08 -9.33 -31.30
CA ALA A 283 12.26 -8.98 -30.49
C ALA A 283 12.55 -10.09 -29.47
N LYS A 284 13.84 -10.49 -29.37
CA LYS A 284 14.29 -11.54 -28.46
C LYS A 284 15.23 -10.96 -27.41
N VAL A 285 14.86 -11.15 -26.11
CA VAL A 285 15.67 -10.73 -24.98
C VAL A 285 16.03 -11.94 -24.13
N THR A 286 17.34 -12.19 -24.01
CA THR A 286 17.88 -13.28 -23.18
C THR A 286 17.78 -12.91 -21.70
N LEU A 287 17.38 -13.87 -20.87
CA LEU A 287 17.28 -13.69 -19.42
C LEU A 287 18.65 -13.92 -18.74
N PRO A 288 18.96 -13.21 -17.65
CA PRO A 288 20.23 -13.36 -16.91
C PRO A 288 20.28 -14.70 -16.16
N GLU A 289 21.50 -15.13 -15.78
CA GLU A 289 21.74 -16.43 -15.13
C GLU A 289 20.88 -16.66 -13.87
N GLU A 290 20.68 -15.62 -13.06
CA GLU A 290 19.87 -15.73 -11.86
C GLU A 290 18.41 -16.11 -12.17
N LYS A 291 17.81 -15.47 -13.20
CA LYS A 291 16.45 -15.80 -13.65
C LYS A 291 16.39 -17.16 -14.31
N GLN A 292 17.41 -17.52 -15.09
CA GLN A 292 17.56 -18.86 -15.65
C GLN A 292 17.49 -19.94 -14.56
N ALA A 293 18.24 -19.73 -13.47
CA ALA A 293 18.28 -20.68 -12.35
C ALA A 293 16.90 -20.80 -11.65
N LYS A 294 16.23 -19.66 -11.40
CA LYS A 294 14.89 -19.64 -10.76
C LYS A 294 13.84 -20.33 -11.64
N LEU A 295 13.81 -20.02 -12.93
CA LEU A 295 12.86 -20.63 -13.87
C LEU A 295 13.07 -22.15 -13.99
N LYS A 296 14.33 -22.60 -14.02
CA LYS A 296 14.66 -24.04 -14.02
C LYS A 296 14.25 -24.73 -12.72
N ALA A 297 14.53 -24.10 -11.57
CA ALA A 297 14.17 -24.65 -10.26
C ALA A 297 12.64 -24.77 -10.08
N ASN A 298 11.89 -23.82 -10.62
CA ASN A 298 10.41 -23.80 -10.56
C ASN A 298 9.76 -24.63 -11.69
N GLY A 299 10.55 -25.24 -12.58
CA GLY A 299 10.04 -26.06 -13.69
C GLY A 299 9.23 -25.26 -14.70
N ALA A 300 9.60 -23.99 -14.94
CA ALA A 300 8.89 -23.14 -15.89
C ALA A 300 8.92 -23.74 -17.29
N ALA A 301 7.75 -23.95 -17.88
CA ALA A 301 7.61 -24.46 -19.25
C ALA A 301 7.72 -23.31 -20.25
N ALA A 302 8.35 -23.58 -21.40
CA ALA A 302 8.27 -22.68 -22.55
C ALA A 302 6.82 -22.56 -23.05
N GLY A 303 6.43 -21.38 -23.52
CA GLY A 303 5.08 -21.09 -23.99
C GLY A 303 4.61 -19.68 -23.68
N PRO A 304 3.30 -19.41 -23.86
CA PRO A 304 2.75 -18.07 -23.71
C PRO A 304 2.78 -17.62 -22.25
N ILE A 305 3.28 -16.40 -22.02
CA ILE A 305 3.37 -15.73 -20.72
C ILE A 305 2.80 -14.32 -20.79
N THR A 306 2.59 -13.70 -19.64
CA THR A 306 2.47 -12.25 -19.53
C THR A 306 3.81 -11.69 -19.05
N LEU A 307 4.43 -10.86 -19.88
CA LEU A 307 5.65 -10.13 -19.56
C LEU A 307 5.27 -8.81 -18.88
N GLY A 308 5.88 -8.52 -17.74
CA GLY A 308 5.79 -7.22 -17.07
C GLY A 308 7.12 -6.46 -17.15
N VAL A 309 7.08 -5.21 -17.57
CA VAL A 309 8.24 -4.30 -17.56
C VAL A 309 7.81 -2.95 -17.01
N ARG A 310 8.54 -2.42 -16.01
CA ARG A 310 8.22 -1.10 -15.46
C ARG A 310 8.56 0.01 -16.44
N PRO A 311 7.80 1.12 -16.46
CA PRO A 311 8.03 2.26 -17.36
C PRO A 311 9.45 2.81 -17.35
N GLU A 312 10.09 2.86 -16.19
CA GLU A 312 11.47 3.32 -15.99
C GLU A 312 12.55 2.33 -16.43
N HIS A 313 12.18 1.11 -16.77
CA HIS A 313 13.09 0.05 -17.22
C HIS A 313 13.05 -0.19 -18.73
N LEU A 314 12.22 0.56 -19.45
CA LEU A 314 12.26 0.62 -20.90
C LEU A 314 13.37 1.57 -21.35
N ILE A 315 14.16 1.18 -22.32
CA ILE A 315 15.33 1.90 -22.82
C ILE A 315 15.27 2.10 -24.33
N LEU A 316 15.75 3.28 -24.78
CA LEU A 316 15.70 3.70 -26.19
C LEU A 316 16.82 3.10 -27.04
N SER A 317 17.76 2.38 -26.44
CA SER A 317 18.92 1.81 -27.11
C SER A 317 19.03 0.31 -26.85
N GLY A 318 19.47 -0.44 -27.86
CA GLY A 318 19.67 -1.89 -27.76
C GLY A 318 20.16 -2.46 -29.06
N ASP A 319 20.41 -3.78 -29.08
CA ASP A 319 20.76 -4.52 -30.29
C ASP A 319 19.54 -4.58 -31.22
N GLU A 320 19.76 -4.52 -32.54
CA GLU A 320 18.71 -4.45 -33.56
C GLU A 320 17.68 -5.60 -33.44
N GLY A 321 18.14 -6.81 -33.08
CA GLY A 321 17.28 -7.99 -32.88
C GLY A 321 16.47 -7.99 -31.56
N SER A 322 16.69 -7.01 -30.67
CA SER A 322 15.96 -6.86 -29.39
C SER A 322 15.02 -5.65 -29.36
N MET A 323 14.91 -4.88 -30.44
CA MET A 323 14.11 -3.65 -30.52
C MET A 323 12.65 -3.94 -30.81
N ILE A 324 11.80 -3.28 -30.05
CA ILE A 324 10.35 -3.25 -30.18
C ILE A 324 9.99 -1.91 -30.84
N HIS A 325 9.12 -1.95 -31.83
CA HIS A 325 8.72 -0.76 -32.57
C HIS A 325 7.33 -0.30 -32.16
N GLY A 326 7.15 1.01 -32.06
CA GLY A 326 5.87 1.64 -31.70
C GLY A 326 5.71 3.02 -32.28
N THR A 327 4.61 3.67 -31.93
CA THR A 327 4.28 5.04 -32.31
C THR A 327 3.95 5.85 -31.06
N VAL A 328 4.50 7.05 -30.96
CA VAL A 328 4.23 7.97 -29.84
C VAL A 328 2.81 8.54 -29.97
N ASP A 329 1.95 8.27 -28.99
CA ASP A 329 0.58 8.80 -28.95
C ASP A 329 0.50 10.07 -28.10
N VAL A 330 1.20 10.12 -26.95
CA VAL A 330 1.25 11.27 -26.06
C VAL A 330 2.67 11.45 -25.49
N SER A 331 3.10 12.69 -25.36
CA SER A 331 4.36 13.05 -24.69
C SER A 331 4.09 14.07 -23.59
N GLU A 332 4.33 13.68 -22.34
CA GLU A 332 4.08 14.51 -21.15
C GLU A 332 5.40 14.93 -20.51
N MET A 333 5.70 16.23 -20.52
CA MET A 333 6.90 16.78 -19.88
C MET A 333 6.67 16.92 -18.37
N MET A 334 7.33 16.07 -17.58
CA MET A 334 7.22 16.04 -16.11
C MET A 334 8.38 16.77 -15.40
N GLY A 335 9.12 17.60 -16.13
CA GLY A 335 10.28 18.34 -15.62
C GLY A 335 11.58 17.55 -15.69
N SER A 336 11.81 16.58 -14.83
CA SER A 336 13.03 15.75 -14.83
C SER A 336 12.97 14.54 -15.78
N ALA A 337 11.78 14.22 -16.29
CA ALA A 337 11.56 13.12 -17.22
C ALA A 337 10.43 13.48 -18.19
N VAL A 338 10.38 12.77 -19.31
CA VAL A 338 9.25 12.75 -20.23
C VAL A 338 8.54 11.41 -20.09
N HIS A 339 7.23 11.44 -19.86
CA HIS A 339 6.39 10.24 -19.91
C HIS A 339 5.83 10.13 -21.32
N LEU A 340 6.18 9.06 -21.99
CA LEU A 340 5.70 8.74 -23.33
C LEU A 340 4.63 7.66 -23.25
N HIS A 341 3.49 7.91 -23.87
CA HIS A 341 2.50 6.89 -24.18
C HIS A 341 2.76 6.42 -25.61
N VAL A 342 2.98 5.15 -25.77
CA VAL A 342 3.41 4.52 -27.03
C VAL A 342 2.49 3.36 -27.37
N SER A 343 1.87 3.38 -28.54
CA SER A 343 1.19 2.23 -29.09
C SER A 343 2.23 1.22 -29.59
N ALA A 344 2.44 0.12 -28.87
CA ALA A 344 3.35 -0.95 -29.22
C ALA A 344 2.81 -2.32 -28.81
N CYS A 345 3.08 -3.38 -29.56
CA CYS A 345 2.68 -4.76 -29.27
C CYS A 345 1.16 -4.92 -28.99
N GLY A 346 0.32 -4.08 -29.58
CA GLY A 346 -1.13 -4.09 -29.36
C GLY A 346 -1.58 -3.54 -28.00
N SER A 347 -0.68 -2.88 -27.27
CA SER A 347 -0.92 -2.32 -25.93
C SER A 347 -0.50 -0.85 -25.86
N ASP A 348 -1.12 -0.08 -24.93
CA ASP A 348 -0.63 1.22 -24.51
C ASP A 348 0.57 1.01 -23.57
N THR A 349 1.75 1.44 -24.01
CA THR A 349 3.02 1.32 -23.30
C THR A 349 3.42 2.66 -22.74
N ILE A 350 3.63 2.74 -21.43
CA ILE A 350 4.17 3.95 -20.78
C ILE A 350 5.68 3.79 -20.63
N MET A 351 6.44 4.78 -21.11
CA MET A 351 7.90 4.84 -20.95
C MET A 351 8.29 6.12 -20.22
N ILE A 352 9.22 6.03 -19.29
CA ILE A 352 9.80 7.20 -18.60
C ILE A 352 11.21 7.40 -19.13
N VAL A 353 11.43 8.51 -19.82
CA VAL A 353 12.73 8.88 -20.38
C VAL A 353 13.27 10.07 -19.58
N PRO A 354 14.42 9.94 -18.87
CA PRO A 354 15.05 11.05 -18.19
C PRO A 354 15.41 12.18 -19.17
N THR A 355 15.17 13.45 -18.79
CA THR A 355 15.51 14.60 -19.66
C THR A 355 17.01 14.71 -19.92
N THR A 356 17.86 14.10 -19.09
CA THR A 356 19.31 14.01 -19.28
C THR A 356 19.73 13.10 -20.45
N GLU A 357 18.86 12.22 -20.90
CA GLU A 357 19.09 11.30 -22.04
C GLU A 357 18.54 11.85 -23.36
N LEU A 358 17.93 13.03 -23.32
CA LEU A 358 17.34 13.70 -24.49
C LEU A 358 18.32 14.70 -25.09
N GLU A 359 18.65 14.53 -26.38
CA GLU A 359 19.38 15.55 -27.16
C GLU A 359 18.52 16.81 -27.36
N SER A 360 17.18 16.68 -27.41
CA SER A 360 16.22 17.76 -27.56
C SER A 360 14.86 17.34 -26.97
N THR A 361 14.21 18.23 -26.24
CA THR A 361 12.86 18.04 -25.70
C THR A 361 11.77 17.91 -26.78
N SER A 362 12.09 18.25 -28.04
CA SER A 362 11.21 18.07 -29.20
C SER A 362 11.37 16.72 -29.90
N ALA A 363 12.18 15.80 -29.38
CA ALA A 363 12.51 14.52 -30.01
C ALA A 363 11.30 13.58 -30.17
N PHE A 364 10.27 13.70 -29.31
CA PHE A 364 9.09 12.83 -29.32
C PHE A 364 7.82 13.58 -29.66
N THR A 365 7.57 13.74 -30.95
CA THR A 365 6.32 14.31 -31.44
C THR A 365 5.24 13.24 -31.58
N ILE A 366 3.99 13.62 -31.37
CA ILE A 366 2.83 12.72 -31.58
C ILE A 366 2.87 12.18 -33.03
N GLY A 367 2.72 10.86 -33.16
CA GLY A 367 2.76 10.15 -34.44
C GLY A 367 4.16 9.78 -34.90
N SER A 368 5.24 10.17 -34.19
CA SER A 368 6.60 9.76 -34.56
C SER A 368 6.84 8.28 -34.21
N PRO A 369 7.61 7.56 -35.06
CA PRO A 369 8.03 6.20 -34.74
C PRO A 369 9.05 6.24 -33.58
N ILE A 370 8.99 5.22 -32.74
CA ILE A 370 9.93 4.99 -31.66
C ILE A 370 10.33 3.53 -31.62
N ALA A 371 11.59 3.28 -31.24
CA ALA A 371 12.07 1.94 -30.99
C ALA A 371 12.68 1.87 -29.59
N PHE A 372 12.35 0.84 -28.86
CA PHE A 372 12.77 0.63 -27.49
C PHE A 372 13.00 -0.85 -27.18
N THR A 373 13.65 -1.13 -26.06
CA THR A 373 13.85 -2.49 -25.55
C THR A 373 13.82 -2.49 -24.04
N PHE A 374 14.10 -3.60 -23.40
CA PHE A 374 14.24 -3.74 -21.96
C PHE A 374 15.38 -4.69 -21.60
N ASN A 375 15.96 -4.52 -20.40
CA ASN A 375 16.95 -5.47 -19.91
C ASN A 375 16.23 -6.68 -19.28
N GLY A 376 16.65 -7.89 -19.64
CA GLY A 376 16.11 -9.15 -19.12
C GLY A 376 16.18 -9.27 -17.58
N VAL A 377 17.10 -8.54 -16.91
CA VAL A 377 17.15 -8.44 -15.44
C VAL A 377 15.85 -7.85 -14.89
N MET A 378 15.29 -6.85 -15.56
CA MET A 378 14.12 -6.09 -15.13
C MET A 378 12.78 -6.64 -15.64
N ALA A 379 12.82 -7.74 -16.42
CA ALA A 379 11.63 -8.43 -16.90
C ALA A 379 10.95 -9.21 -15.77
N HIS A 380 9.65 -9.13 -15.65
CA HIS A 380 8.84 -9.96 -14.75
C HIS A 380 7.97 -10.92 -15.56
N LEU A 381 7.98 -12.19 -15.20
CA LEU A 381 7.36 -13.25 -15.97
C LEU A 381 6.19 -13.86 -15.20
N PHE A 382 4.99 -13.78 -15.76
CA PHE A 382 3.79 -14.30 -15.13
C PHE A 382 3.14 -15.38 -15.97
N ALA A 383 2.73 -16.46 -15.32
CA ALA A 383 1.94 -17.50 -15.96
C ALA A 383 0.57 -16.95 -16.38
N ARG A 384 0.17 -17.15 -17.65
CA ARG A 384 -1.11 -16.60 -18.15
C ARG A 384 -2.34 -17.14 -17.41
N ASN A 385 -2.33 -18.41 -17.05
CA ASN A 385 -3.47 -19.09 -16.42
C ASN A 385 -3.63 -18.76 -14.93
N THR A 386 -2.53 -18.70 -14.17
CA THR A 386 -2.56 -18.48 -12.71
C THR A 386 -2.25 -17.05 -12.32
N GLN A 387 -1.73 -16.23 -13.23
CA GLN A 387 -1.23 -14.87 -12.99
C GLN A 387 -0.10 -14.80 -11.93
N LYS A 388 0.46 -15.95 -11.54
CA LYS A 388 1.58 -16.02 -10.59
C LYS A 388 2.89 -15.72 -11.29
N ASN A 389 3.83 -15.14 -10.56
CA ASN A 389 5.20 -14.94 -11.00
C ASN A 389 5.89 -16.30 -11.15
N LEU A 390 6.57 -16.53 -12.26
CA LEU A 390 7.29 -17.77 -12.55
C LEU A 390 8.63 -17.90 -11.80
N GLU A 391 9.10 -16.80 -11.21
CA GLU A 391 10.37 -16.72 -10.49
C GLU A 391 10.24 -16.88 -8.95
N VAL A 392 9.00 -17.02 -8.43
CA VAL A 392 8.68 -17.08 -6.97
C VAL A 392 8.13 -18.45 -6.60
#